data_462e283c568ac51ee8cdb85a27e163db
#
_entry.id   462e283c568ac51ee8cdb85a27e163db
#
_cell.length_a   1.000
_cell.length_b   1.000
_cell.length_c   1.000
_cell.angle_alpha   90.00
_cell.angle_beta   90.00
_cell.angle_gamma   90.00
#
_symmetry.space_group_name_H-M   'P 1'
#
loop_
_entity.id
_entity.type
_entity.pdbx_description
1 polymer ?
#
loop_
_entity_poly.entity_id
_entity_poly.type
_entity_poly.pdbx_seq_one_letter_code
_entity_poly.pdbx_strand_id
1 'polypeptide(L)'
;MKPDEFGGVQRNVLGGPLGRCSDKPLTGFFRDGCCTTSDEDVGSHTVCVILTAAFLEFSKARGNDLSTPRPEFDFPGLNSGDRWCLCAARWQEALLSGKAPHVVLNASNERSLEIIGLDDLKRHAIDLN
;
A
#
# COMPACT_ATOMS: atom_id res chain seq x y z
N MET A 1 -13.13 14.35 7.96
CA MET A 1 -13.85 13.86 6.78
C MET A 1 -13.75 12.37 6.70
N LYS A 2 -14.81 11.73 6.38
CA LYS A 2 -14.78 10.30 6.16
C LYS A 2 -14.35 10.00 4.74
N PRO A 3 -13.64 8.87 4.52
CA PRO A 3 -13.28 8.47 3.16
C PRO A 3 -14.49 8.32 2.25
N ASP A 4 -15.63 8.03 2.84
CA ASP A 4 -16.87 7.77 2.12
C ASP A 4 -17.91 8.87 2.35
N GLU A 5 -17.47 10.11 2.47
CA GLU A 5 -18.40 11.21 2.75
C GLU A 5 -19.56 11.31 1.75
N PHE A 6 -19.45 10.64 0.63
CA PHE A 6 -20.49 10.60 -0.39
C PHE A 6 -21.39 9.39 -0.27
N GLY A 7 -21.43 8.77 0.91
CA GLY A 7 -22.38 7.73 1.23
C GLY A 7 -21.91 6.31 0.95
N GLY A 8 -20.66 6.15 0.56
CA GLY A 8 -20.12 4.82 0.32
C GLY A 8 -18.72 4.67 0.86
N VAL A 9 -18.39 3.48 1.36
CA VAL A 9 -17.00 3.17 1.71
C VAL A 9 -16.19 3.04 0.42
N GLN A 10 -14.88 3.28 0.54
CA GLN A 10 -14.00 3.04 -0.59
C GLN A 10 -13.92 1.54 -0.87
N ARG A 11 -13.59 1.20 -2.09
CA ARG A 11 -13.60 -0.18 -2.53
C ARG A 11 -12.21 -0.71 -2.77
N ASN A 12 -12.05 -2.01 -2.58
CA ASN A 12 -10.81 -2.67 -2.93
C ASN A 12 -10.77 -2.98 -4.44
N VAL A 13 -9.63 -3.48 -4.90
CA VAL A 13 -9.40 -3.75 -6.32
C VAL A 13 -10.30 -4.84 -6.89
N LEU A 14 -10.97 -5.60 -6.04
CA LEU A 14 -11.93 -6.63 -6.48
C LEU A 14 -13.37 -6.13 -6.46
N GLY A 15 -13.59 -4.88 -6.08
CA GLY A 15 -14.92 -4.26 -6.09
C GLY A 15 -15.69 -4.38 -4.78
N GLY A 16 -15.11 -5.02 -3.77
CA GLY A 16 -15.72 -5.13 -2.45
C GLY A 16 -15.33 -3.97 -1.54
N PRO A 17 -15.83 -3.95 -0.30
CA PRO A 17 -15.42 -2.91 0.64
C PRO A 17 -13.93 -3.02 0.97
N LEU A 18 -13.29 -1.87 1.14
CA LEU A 18 -11.86 -1.83 1.42
C LEU A 18 -11.59 -2.39 2.81
N GLY A 19 -10.77 -3.43 2.85
CA GLY A 19 -10.37 -4.07 4.11
C GLY A 19 -9.27 -3.32 4.82
N ARG A 20 -9.01 -3.74 6.06
CA ARG A 20 -7.96 -3.15 6.88
C ARG A 20 -6.61 -3.70 6.47
N CYS A 21 -5.62 -2.81 6.34
CA CYS A 21 -4.27 -3.20 5.95
C CYS A 21 -3.39 -3.51 7.16
N SER A 22 -3.24 -2.56 8.08
CA SER A 22 -2.44 -2.79 9.28
C SER A 22 -2.71 -1.75 10.37
N ASP A 23 -2.74 -2.22 11.63
CA ASP A 23 -2.78 -1.36 12.80
C ASP A 23 -1.40 -1.23 13.45
N LYS A 24 -0.53 -2.22 13.25
CA LYS A 24 0.82 -2.25 13.82
C LYS A 24 1.78 -2.81 12.79
N PRO A 25 2.50 -1.94 12.07
CA PRO A 25 2.49 -0.48 12.17
C PRO A 25 1.18 0.11 11.66
N LEU A 26 0.75 1.22 12.25
CA LEU A 26 -0.44 1.92 11.76
C LEU A 26 -0.12 2.53 10.42
N THR A 27 -0.90 2.21 9.41
CA THR A 27 -0.62 2.57 8.03
C THR A 27 -1.75 3.39 7.41
N GLY A 28 -1.51 3.81 6.18
CA GLY A 28 -2.46 4.58 5.41
C GLY A 28 -2.11 6.06 5.36
N PHE A 29 -2.50 6.73 4.27
CA PHE A 29 -2.27 8.16 4.14
C PHE A 29 -2.92 8.92 5.31
N PHE A 30 -4.10 8.48 5.74
CA PHE A 30 -4.81 9.08 6.87
C PHE A 30 -4.46 8.43 8.21
N ARG A 31 -3.58 7.45 8.23
CA ARG A 31 -3.22 6.70 9.44
C ARG A 31 -4.43 6.09 10.13
N ASP A 32 -5.36 5.57 9.34
CA ASP A 32 -6.56 4.91 9.84
C ASP A 32 -6.48 3.38 9.77
N GLY A 33 -5.34 2.84 9.36
CA GLY A 33 -5.14 1.40 9.23
C GLY A 33 -5.57 0.83 7.90
N CYS A 34 -6.15 1.65 7.05
CA CYS A 34 -6.63 1.26 5.72
C CYS A 34 -5.94 2.09 4.64
N CYS A 35 -5.90 1.55 3.44
CA CYS A 35 -5.32 2.26 2.30
C CYS A 35 -6.35 3.19 1.66
N THR A 36 -7.05 3.96 2.50
CA THR A 36 -7.97 4.99 2.05
C THR A 36 -7.19 6.13 1.40
N THR A 37 -7.79 6.76 0.40
CA THR A 37 -7.12 7.78 -0.36
C THR A 37 -8.06 8.92 -0.70
N SER A 38 -7.49 10.01 -1.19
CA SER A 38 -8.23 11.16 -1.68
C SER A 38 -7.33 11.88 -2.68
N ASP A 39 -7.84 12.95 -3.28
CA ASP A 39 -7.05 13.75 -4.23
C ASP A 39 -5.84 14.40 -3.57
N GLU A 40 -5.86 14.56 -2.24
CA GLU A 40 -4.72 15.11 -1.49
C GLU A 40 -3.57 14.10 -1.39
N ASP A 41 -3.86 12.82 -1.54
CA ASP A 41 -2.85 11.76 -1.50
C ASP A 41 -2.19 11.62 -2.87
N VAL A 42 -1.31 12.55 -3.17
CA VAL A 42 -0.64 12.64 -4.47
C VAL A 42 0.15 11.36 -4.79
N GLY A 43 0.73 10.75 -3.76
CA GLY A 43 1.49 9.51 -3.93
C GLY A 43 0.62 8.28 -4.13
N SER A 44 -0.70 8.40 -3.96
CA SER A 44 -1.63 7.26 -4.07
C SER A 44 -1.15 6.07 -3.24
N HIS A 45 -1.18 6.22 -1.92
CA HIS A 45 -0.76 5.16 -0.99
C HIS A 45 -1.88 4.12 -0.88
N THR A 46 -2.07 3.36 -1.93
CA THR A 46 -3.27 2.58 -2.16
C THR A 46 -3.05 1.07 -2.22
N VAL A 47 -1.80 0.60 -2.23
CA VAL A 47 -1.52 -0.82 -2.32
C VAL A 47 -1.14 -1.36 -0.95
N CYS A 48 -1.97 -2.26 -0.39
CA CYS A 48 -1.60 -2.93 0.85
C CYS A 48 -0.64 -4.07 0.52
N VAL A 49 0.57 -3.98 1.03
CA VAL A 49 1.62 -4.96 0.75
C VAL A 49 2.13 -5.60 2.03
N ILE A 50 2.73 -6.77 1.87
CA ILE A 50 3.54 -7.40 2.92
C ILE A 50 4.98 -7.19 2.50
N LEU A 51 5.70 -6.39 3.28
CA LEU A 51 7.04 -5.96 2.93
C LEU A 51 8.02 -7.12 2.98
N THR A 52 8.97 -7.11 2.04
CA THR A 52 10.06 -8.07 2.02
C THR A 52 11.38 -7.32 2.21
N ALA A 53 12.40 -8.03 2.69
CA ALA A 53 13.72 -7.41 2.84
C ALA A 53 14.26 -6.92 1.49
N ALA A 54 14.04 -7.69 0.43
CA ALA A 54 14.48 -7.31 -0.91
C ALA A 54 13.82 -6.03 -1.40
N PHE A 55 12.50 -5.90 -1.15
CA PHE A 55 11.80 -4.68 -1.53
C PHE A 55 12.28 -3.48 -0.73
N LEU A 56 12.46 -3.64 0.59
CA LEU A 56 12.90 -2.54 1.45
C LEU A 56 14.27 -2.01 1.02
N GLU A 57 15.19 -2.89 0.68
CA GLU A 57 16.51 -2.52 0.17
C GLU A 57 16.41 -1.79 -1.15
N PHE A 58 15.61 -2.33 -2.07
CA PHE A 58 15.37 -1.72 -3.37
C PHE A 58 14.77 -0.33 -3.23
N SER A 59 13.75 -0.20 -2.39
CA SER A 59 13.05 1.06 -2.17
C SER A 59 13.98 2.13 -1.61
N LYS A 60 14.81 1.74 -0.64
CA LYS A 60 15.79 2.65 -0.05
C LYS A 60 16.79 3.16 -1.11
N ALA A 61 17.27 2.24 -1.95
CA ALA A 61 18.20 2.58 -3.02
C ALA A 61 17.59 3.51 -4.06
N ARG A 62 16.26 3.45 -4.21
CA ARG A 62 15.53 4.30 -5.16
C ARG A 62 15.00 5.58 -4.53
N GLY A 63 15.44 5.91 -3.32
CA GLY A 63 15.10 7.18 -2.70
C GLY A 63 13.87 7.17 -1.82
N ASN A 64 13.27 6.00 -1.57
CA ASN A 64 12.11 5.87 -0.70
C ASN A 64 12.47 4.95 0.47
N ASP A 65 13.18 5.51 1.46
CA ASP A 65 13.65 4.75 2.61
C ASP A 65 12.51 4.53 3.61
N LEU A 66 12.01 3.31 3.64
CA LEU A 66 10.93 2.92 4.56
C LEU A 66 11.46 2.24 5.82
N SER A 67 12.75 1.95 5.87
CA SER A 67 13.34 1.16 6.97
C SER A 67 13.83 1.99 8.13
N THR A 68 14.25 3.23 7.87
CA THR A 68 14.83 4.09 8.90
C THR A 68 13.74 4.77 9.72
N PRO A 69 13.76 4.62 11.05
CA PRO A 69 12.79 5.33 11.90
C PRO A 69 12.91 6.85 11.74
N ARG A 70 11.76 7.51 11.74
CA ARG A 70 11.67 8.98 11.68
C ARG A 70 10.79 9.45 12.84
N PRO A 71 11.35 9.56 14.05
CA PRO A 71 10.54 9.92 15.23
C PRO A 71 9.82 11.24 15.09
N GLU A 72 10.40 12.18 14.34
CA GLU A 72 9.80 13.50 14.11
C GLU A 72 8.46 13.40 13.36
N PHE A 73 8.18 12.27 12.71
CA PHE A 73 6.94 12.03 12.00
C PHE A 73 6.16 10.85 12.59
N ASP A 74 6.53 10.42 13.81
CA ASP A 74 5.93 9.23 14.44
C ASP A 74 6.03 7.99 13.55
N PHE A 75 7.09 7.91 12.75
CA PHE A 75 7.30 6.79 11.84
C PHE A 75 8.32 5.82 12.47
N PRO A 76 7.90 4.59 12.80
CA PRO A 76 8.79 3.65 13.52
C PRO A 76 9.82 2.95 12.65
N GLY A 77 9.78 3.15 11.32
CA GLY A 77 10.55 2.33 10.41
C GLY A 77 9.87 0.99 10.20
N LEU A 78 10.04 0.41 9.02
CA LEU A 78 9.34 -0.81 8.65
C LEU A 78 10.33 -1.96 8.48
N ASN A 79 9.84 -3.17 8.78
CA ASN A 79 10.62 -4.40 8.68
C ASN A 79 9.94 -5.37 7.74
N SER A 80 10.72 -6.34 7.27
CA SER A 80 10.18 -7.44 6.48
C SER A 80 9.03 -8.12 7.25
N GLY A 81 7.91 -8.35 6.58
CA GLY A 81 6.72 -8.94 7.18
C GLY A 81 5.68 -7.93 7.61
N ASP A 82 6.06 -6.67 7.75
CA ASP A 82 5.09 -5.62 8.08
C ASP A 82 4.15 -5.37 6.89
N ARG A 83 2.91 -4.99 7.18
CA ARG A 83 1.98 -4.56 6.15
C ARG A 83 1.97 -3.05 6.08
N TRP A 84 1.85 -2.54 4.88
CA TRP A 84 1.94 -1.10 4.63
C TRP A 84 1.15 -0.69 3.41
N CYS A 85 0.52 0.47 3.48
CA CYS A 85 -0.13 1.08 2.31
C CYS A 85 0.94 1.79 1.50
N LEU A 86 1.38 1.13 0.45
CA LEU A 86 2.48 1.58 -0.38
C LEU A 86 1.99 2.48 -1.51
N CYS A 87 2.81 3.47 -1.86
CA CYS A 87 2.60 4.29 -3.04
C CYS A 87 2.50 3.40 -4.28
N ALA A 88 1.44 3.57 -5.06
CA ALA A 88 1.20 2.71 -6.22
C ALA A 88 2.33 2.79 -7.24
N ALA A 89 2.87 3.98 -7.49
CA ALA A 89 3.98 4.13 -8.44
C ALA A 89 5.24 3.43 -7.94
N ARG A 90 5.46 3.39 -6.62
CA ARG A 90 6.61 2.68 -6.06
C ARG A 90 6.46 1.17 -6.20
N TRP A 91 5.23 0.67 -6.08
CA TRP A 91 4.97 -0.75 -6.32
C TRP A 91 5.24 -1.09 -7.78
N GLN A 92 4.75 -0.26 -8.71
CA GLN A 92 4.95 -0.46 -10.14
C GLN A 92 6.44 -0.44 -10.50
N GLU A 93 7.19 0.49 -9.91
CA GLU A 93 8.64 0.56 -10.11
C GLU A 93 9.32 -0.74 -9.67
N ALA A 94 8.91 -1.25 -8.52
CA ALA A 94 9.47 -2.50 -7.99
C ALA A 94 9.07 -3.68 -8.87
N LEU A 95 7.85 -3.69 -9.39
CA LEU A 95 7.39 -4.74 -10.29
C LEU A 95 8.30 -4.83 -11.52
N LEU A 96 8.60 -3.70 -12.12
CA LEU A 96 9.43 -3.65 -13.33
C LEU A 96 10.87 -4.11 -13.06
N SER A 97 11.29 -4.08 -11.81
CA SER A 97 12.63 -4.50 -11.39
C SER A 97 12.65 -5.88 -10.72
N GLY A 98 11.53 -6.58 -10.72
CA GLY A 98 11.44 -7.91 -10.11
C GLY A 98 11.50 -7.92 -8.60
N LYS A 99 11.14 -6.81 -7.95
CA LYS A 99 11.24 -6.64 -6.49
C LYS A 99 9.92 -6.33 -5.82
N ALA A 100 8.80 -6.47 -6.53
CA ALA A 100 7.49 -6.11 -5.97
C ALA A 100 7.16 -6.99 -4.76
N PRO A 101 6.72 -6.38 -3.63
CA PRO A 101 6.29 -7.15 -2.48
C PRO A 101 4.91 -7.75 -2.72
N HIS A 102 4.55 -8.72 -1.89
CA HIS A 102 3.25 -9.38 -2.00
C HIS A 102 2.12 -8.41 -1.67
N VAL A 103 0.95 -8.66 -2.26
CA VAL A 103 -0.21 -7.76 -2.20
C VAL A 103 -1.35 -8.43 -1.45
N VAL A 104 -2.08 -7.63 -0.65
CA VAL A 104 -3.34 -8.02 -0.04
C VAL A 104 -4.44 -7.33 -0.86
N LEU A 105 -5.09 -8.07 -1.73
CA LEU A 105 -6.08 -7.51 -2.66
C LEU A 105 -7.28 -6.89 -1.93
N ASN A 106 -7.78 -7.56 -0.89
CA ASN A 106 -8.94 -7.09 -0.15
C ASN A 106 -8.69 -5.75 0.57
N ALA A 107 -7.45 -5.41 0.80
CA ALA A 107 -7.07 -4.19 1.49
C ALA A 107 -6.36 -3.18 0.57
N SER A 108 -6.32 -3.44 -0.73
CA SER A 108 -5.74 -2.52 -1.71
C SER A 108 -6.85 -1.75 -2.38
N ASN A 109 -6.71 -0.43 -2.40
CA ASN A 109 -7.72 0.47 -2.92
C ASN A 109 -7.84 0.37 -4.44
N GLU A 110 -9.07 0.40 -4.95
CA GLU A 110 -9.30 0.34 -6.40
C GLU A 110 -8.60 1.47 -7.16
N ARG A 111 -8.30 2.59 -6.49
CA ARG A 111 -7.58 3.69 -7.11
C ARG A 111 -6.16 3.30 -7.57
N SER A 112 -5.61 2.23 -7.01
CA SER A 112 -4.31 1.73 -7.47
C SER A 112 -4.36 1.29 -8.93
N LEU A 113 -5.55 0.94 -9.42
CA LEU A 113 -5.72 0.49 -10.81
C LEU A 113 -5.52 1.60 -11.83
N GLU A 114 -5.46 2.85 -11.38
CA GLU A 114 -5.10 3.98 -12.25
C GLU A 114 -3.63 3.91 -12.68
N ILE A 115 -2.83 3.17 -11.93
CA ILE A 115 -1.37 3.09 -12.14
C ILE A 115 -0.94 1.67 -12.45
N ILE A 116 -1.56 0.67 -11.82
CA ILE A 116 -1.14 -0.73 -11.85
C ILE A 116 -2.22 -1.58 -12.49
N GLY A 117 -1.83 -2.52 -13.34
CA GLY A 117 -2.77 -3.48 -13.91
C GLY A 117 -3.24 -4.48 -12.86
N LEU A 118 -4.53 -4.81 -12.88
CA LEU A 118 -5.10 -5.77 -11.90
C LEU A 118 -4.41 -7.13 -11.99
N ASP A 119 -4.08 -7.59 -13.20
CA ASP A 119 -3.41 -8.87 -13.37
C ASP A 119 -2.05 -8.91 -12.67
N ASP A 120 -1.33 -7.79 -12.67
CA ASP A 120 -0.05 -7.70 -11.98
C ASP A 120 -0.23 -7.82 -10.48
N LEU A 121 -1.24 -7.16 -9.93
CA LEU A 121 -1.56 -7.26 -8.50
C LEU A 121 -1.94 -8.70 -8.13
N LYS A 122 -2.76 -9.34 -8.96
CA LYS A 122 -3.21 -10.72 -8.71
C LYS A 122 -2.05 -11.70 -8.70
N ARG A 123 -1.06 -11.51 -9.58
CA ARG A 123 0.10 -12.41 -9.62
C ARG A 123 0.95 -12.33 -8.35
N HIS A 124 0.84 -11.25 -7.60
CA HIS A 124 1.60 -11.06 -6.36
C HIS A 124 0.72 -11.17 -5.11
N ALA A 125 -0.54 -11.54 -5.27
CA ALA A 125 -1.49 -11.55 -4.17
C ALA A 125 -1.33 -12.78 -3.27
N ILE A 126 -1.57 -12.57 -1.98
CA ILE A 126 -1.59 -13.67 -1.02
C ILE A 126 -3.02 -14.12 -0.70
N ASP A 127 -4.02 -13.33 -1.08
CA ASP A 127 -5.43 -13.59 -0.72
C ASP A 127 -6.30 -13.83 -1.94
N LEU A 128 -5.72 -14.40 -3.00
CA LEU A 128 -6.46 -14.81 -4.18
C LEU A 128 -6.56 -16.33 -4.20
N ASN A 129 -7.77 -16.83 -4.24
CA ASN A 129 -8.03 -18.27 -4.34
C ASN A 129 -8.29 -18.68 -5.79
#